data_631b095b0853874fbab3cc405171ef50
#
_entry.id   631b095b0853874fbab3cc405171ef50
#
_cell.length_a   1.000
_cell.length_b   1.000
_cell.length_c   1.000
_cell.angle_alpha   90.00
_cell.angle_beta   90.00
_cell.angle_gamma   90.00
#
_symmetry.space_group_name_H-M   'P 1'
#
loop_
_entity.id
_entity.type
_entity.pdbx_description
1 polymer ?
#
loop_
_entity_poly.entity_id
_entity_poly.type
_entity_poly.pdbx_seq_one_letter_code
_entity_poly.pdbx_strand_id
1 'polypeptide(L)'
;EKLAIFVGSPILMLAMGVLNYVRDNVQVSHTGFWDILLDFIYKQGTSFGVLARGFLFNSSLPYRDFRNFTFGPVLDYFARGSLGAIFGGKAFEHTTNSVELAIDSNSYAHNLSYLVLNKEYLKGHGIGSSYIMELYTDYGMIGVFLLSFLLGVLFIAMLQVAYRSRTILFALSLLILNNLFFMPRSSFSESFFNLFTMQFWGIVLVIIFVAKMLTKEN
;
A
#
# COMPACT_ATOMS: atom_id res chain seq x y z
N GLU A 1 27.89 13.77 -6.15
CA GLU A 1 26.45 13.45 -5.99
C GLU A 1 25.89 12.72 -7.23
N LYS A 2 25.99 13.26 -8.46
CA LYS A 2 25.51 12.61 -9.68
C LYS A 2 26.12 11.23 -9.93
N LEU A 3 27.43 11.05 -9.69
CA LEU A 3 28.10 9.77 -9.82
C LEU A 3 27.59 8.74 -8.80
N ALA A 4 27.30 9.17 -7.57
CA ALA A 4 26.76 8.30 -6.53
C ALA A 4 25.35 7.79 -6.89
N ILE A 5 24.53 8.64 -7.50
CA ILE A 5 23.20 8.24 -8.00
C ILE A 5 23.34 7.28 -9.19
N PHE A 6 24.24 7.58 -10.12
CA PHE A 6 24.42 6.76 -11.33
C PHE A 6 24.97 5.35 -11.02
N VAL A 7 25.85 5.23 -10.04
CA VAL A 7 26.42 3.92 -9.60
C VAL A 7 25.52 3.26 -8.56
N GLY A 8 24.95 4.05 -7.64
CA GLY A 8 24.16 3.53 -6.53
C GLY A 8 22.81 2.96 -6.98
N SER A 9 22.16 3.53 -8.01
CA SER A 9 20.85 3.05 -8.45
C SER A 9 20.87 1.63 -9.03
N PRO A 10 21.82 1.21 -9.89
CA PRO A 10 21.90 -0.17 -10.35
C PRO A 10 22.19 -1.16 -9.21
N ILE A 11 23.07 -0.75 -8.26
CA ILE A 11 23.38 -1.58 -7.09
C ILE A 11 22.13 -1.79 -6.23
N LEU A 12 21.37 -0.74 -6.00
CA LEU A 12 20.10 -0.83 -5.24
C LEU A 12 19.07 -1.71 -5.96
N MET A 13 18.93 -1.56 -7.28
CA MET A 13 18.05 -2.41 -8.09
C MET A 13 18.43 -3.88 -8.01
N LEU A 14 19.74 -4.19 -8.05
CA LEU A 14 20.22 -5.56 -7.89
C LEU A 14 19.93 -6.10 -6.50
N ALA A 15 20.21 -5.33 -5.46
CA ALA A 15 19.92 -5.74 -4.09
C ALA A 15 18.42 -6.06 -3.92
N MET A 16 17.55 -5.22 -4.47
CA MET A 16 16.10 -5.46 -4.48
C MET A 16 15.72 -6.70 -5.31
N GLY A 17 16.37 -6.92 -6.46
CA GLY A 17 16.19 -8.12 -7.27
C GLY A 17 16.55 -9.39 -6.49
N VAL A 18 17.73 -9.41 -5.89
CA VAL A 18 18.20 -10.56 -5.07
C VAL A 18 17.26 -10.81 -3.88
N LEU A 19 16.80 -9.76 -3.18
CA LEU A 19 15.83 -9.90 -2.09
C LEU A 19 14.51 -10.53 -2.56
N ASN A 20 14.03 -10.20 -3.76
CA ASN A 20 12.86 -10.85 -4.33
C ASN A 20 13.08 -12.35 -4.58
N TYR A 21 14.25 -12.75 -5.09
CA TYR A 21 14.59 -14.18 -5.27
C TYR A 21 14.64 -14.94 -3.94
N VAL A 22 15.25 -14.33 -2.91
CA VAL A 22 15.29 -14.92 -1.57
C VAL A 22 13.88 -15.09 -1.00
N ARG A 23 13.04 -14.08 -1.14
CA ARG A 23 11.64 -14.13 -0.69
C ARG A 23 10.84 -15.23 -1.41
N ASP A 24 11.05 -15.37 -2.72
CA ASP A 24 10.31 -16.32 -3.57
C ASP A 24 10.95 -17.73 -3.51
N ASN A 25 11.98 -17.97 -2.67
CA ASN A 25 12.75 -19.21 -2.55
C ASN A 25 13.36 -19.71 -3.88
N VAL A 26 13.68 -18.78 -4.78
CA VAL A 26 14.32 -19.11 -6.07
C VAL A 26 15.83 -19.13 -5.90
N GLN A 27 16.50 -20.20 -6.36
CA GLN A 27 17.97 -20.28 -6.30
C GLN A 27 18.61 -19.31 -7.29
N VAL A 28 19.45 -18.42 -6.77
CA VAL A 28 20.17 -17.38 -7.54
C VAL A 28 21.39 -17.95 -8.29
N SER A 29 21.75 -19.22 -8.06
CA SER A 29 23.03 -19.83 -8.45
C SER A 29 23.32 -19.90 -9.95
N HIS A 30 22.35 -19.62 -10.81
CA HIS A 30 22.50 -19.72 -12.28
C HIS A 30 22.03 -18.46 -13.02
N THR A 31 21.70 -17.37 -12.32
CA THR A 31 21.20 -16.13 -12.93
C THR A 31 22.33 -15.10 -13.08
N GLY A 32 22.54 -14.63 -14.30
CA GLY A 32 23.46 -13.53 -14.59
C GLY A 32 22.93 -12.19 -14.04
N PHE A 33 23.82 -11.22 -13.92
CA PHE A 33 23.48 -9.85 -13.51
C PHE A 33 22.31 -9.26 -14.32
N TRP A 34 22.35 -9.41 -15.63
CA TRP A 34 21.32 -8.88 -16.52
C TRP A 34 19.98 -9.60 -16.36
N ASP A 35 19.99 -10.88 -16.06
CA ASP A 35 18.77 -11.66 -15.85
C ASP A 35 18.05 -11.19 -14.58
N ILE A 36 18.80 -10.94 -13.50
CA ILE A 36 18.25 -10.42 -12.24
C ILE A 36 17.66 -9.01 -12.46
N LEU A 37 18.37 -8.15 -13.19
CA LEU A 37 17.93 -6.78 -13.47
C LEU A 37 16.68 -6.77 -14.35
N LEU A 38 16.67 -7.56 -15.43
CA LEU A 38 15.51 -7.65 -16.33
C LEU A 38 14.30 -8.26 -15.63
N ASP A 39 14.48 -9.31 -14.82
CA ASP A 39 13.41 -9.90 -14.03
C ASP A 39 12.85 -8.92 -13.01
N PHE A 40 13.73 -8.13 -12.35
CA PHE A 40 13.29 -7.07 -11.45
C PHE A 40 12.41 -6.02 -12.16
N ILE A 41 12.85 -5.54 -13.34
CA ILE A 41 12.09 -4.60 -14.17
C ILE A 41 10.77 -5.22 -14.62
N TYR A 42 10.79 -6.46 -15.09
CA TYR A 42 9.60 -7.20 -15.50
C TYR A 42 8.60 -7.35 -14.35
N LYS A 43 9.08 -7.73 -13.16
CA LYS A 43 8.25 -7.86 -11.95
C LYS A 43 7.63 -6.52 -11.52
N GLN A 44 8.30 -5.39 -11.74
CA GLN A 44 7.67 -4.08 -11.50
C GLN A 44 6.48 -3.84 -12.46
N GLY A 45 6.61 -4.26 -13.72
CA GLY A 45 5.53 -4.19 -14.72
C GLY A 45 4.32 -5.08 -14.38
N THR A 46 4.50 -6.18 -13.62
CA THR A 46 3.40 -7.07 -13.22
C THR A 46 2.37 -6.39 -12.31
N SER A 47 2.69 -5.21 -11.77
CA SER A 47 1.73 -4.39 -11.01
C SER A 47 0.48 -4.05 -11.82
N PHE A 48 0.60 -3.91 -13.14
CA PHE A 48 -0.53 -3.78 -14.06
C PHE A 48 -1.46 -5.01 -14.03
N GLY A 49 -0.94 -6.17 -13.68
CA GLY A 49 -1.71 -7.40 -13.51
C GLY A 49 -2.83 -7.30 -12.47
N VAL A 50 -2.69 -6.42 -11.48
CA VAL A 50 -3.78 -6.14 -10.51
C VAL A 50 -4.95 -5.49 -11.21
N LEU A 51 -4.70 -4.49 -12.08
CA LEU A 51 -5.73 -3.80 -12.86
C LEU A 51 -6.42 -4.77 -13.83
N ALA A 52 -5.63 -5.53 -14.59
CA ALA A 52 -6.17 -6.48 -15.57
C ALA A 52 -7.03 -7.57 -14.91
N ARG A 53 -6.52 -8.20 -13.84
CA ARG A 53 -7.27 -9.22 -13.07
C ARG A 53 -8.46 -8.63 -12.37
N GLY A 54 -8.31 -7.45 -11.77
CA GLY A 54 -9.40 -6.74 -11.11
C GLY A 54 -10.54 -6.45 -12.06
N PHE A 55 -10.25 -5.98 -13.28
CA PHE A 55 -11.26 -5.74 -14.31
C PHE A 55 -11.95 -7.04 -14.76
N LEU A 56 -11.16 -8.09 -15.04
CA LEU A 56 -11.68 -9.39 -15.49
C LEU A 56 -12.58 -10.06 -14.44
N PHE A 57 -12.20 -9.98 -13.17
CA PHE A 57 -12.93 -10.64 -12.08
C PHE A 57 -13.83 -9.72 -11.28
N ASN A 58 -14.07 -8.48 -11.73
CA ASN A 58 -14.88 -7.50 -11.01
C ASN A 58 -16.29 -8.01 -10.67
N SER A 59 -16.93 -8.67 -11.60
CA SER A 59 -18.26 -9.26 -11.42
C SER A 59 -18.30 -10.52 -10.54
N SER A 60 -17.14 -11.12 -10.30
CA SER A 60 -16.98 -12.34 -9.48
C SER A 60 -16.54 -12.05 -8.06
N LEU A 61 -16.29 -10.77 -7.72
CA LEU A 61 -15.96 -10.39 -6.35
C LEU A 61 -17.15 -10.72 -5.43
N PRO A 62 -16.89 -11.24 -4.21
CA PRO A 62 -17.94 -11.59 -3.27
C PRO A 62 -18.85 -10.40 -3.01
N TYR A 63 -20.14 -10.53 -3.32
CA TYR A 63 -21.12 -9.49 -3.02
C TYR A 63 -21.43 -9.49 -1.52
N ARG A 64 -21.50 -8.30 -0.96
CA ARG A 64 -21.95 -8.08 0.41
C ARG A 64 -22.62 -6.71 0.50
N ASP A 65 -23.71 -6.64 1.25
CA ASP A 65 -24.36 -5.37 1.54
C ASP A 65 -23.39 -4.42 2.26
N PHE A 66 -23.43 -3.15 1.87
CA PHE A 66 -22.57 -2.09 2.41
C PHE A 66 -21.06 -2.29 2.19
N ARG A 67 -20.65 -3.16 1.27
CA ARG A 67 -19.24 -3.28 0.91
C ARG A 67 -18.77 -2.01 0.21
N ASN A 68 -17.62 -1.51 0.65
CA ASN A 68 -16.94 -0.40 0.02
C ASN A 68 -15.42 -0.66 0.11
N PHE A 69 -14.78 -0.83 -1.02
CA PHE A 69 -13.35 -1.13 -1.09
C PHE A 69 -12.50 0.14 -0.94
N THR A 70 -13.01 1.27 -1.41
CA THR A 70 -12.29 2.56 -1.39
C THR A 70 -12.01 3.02 0.03
N PHE A 71 -13.00 2.96 0.91
CA PHE A 71 -12.88 3.33 2.32
C PHE A 71 -12.91 2.11 3.26
N GLY A 72 -12.87 0.92 2.69
CA GLY A 72 -13.01 -0.34 3.40
C GLY A 72 -12.05 -0.54 4.54
N PRO A 73 -10.73 -0.32 4.36
CA PRO A 73 -9.77 -0.45 5.46
C PRO A 73 -10.08 0.46 6.64
N VAL A 74 -10.59 1.67 6.38
CA VAL A 74 -11.03 2.59 7.45
C VAL A 74 -12.26 2.05 8.16
N LEU A 75 -13.24 1.56 7.40
CA LEU A 75 -14.44 0.97 7.96
C LEU A 75 -14.13 -0.28 8.80
N ASP A 76 -13.26 -1.15 8.30
CA ASP A 76 -12.84 -2.35 9.02
C ASP A 76 -12.05 -2.00 10.29
N TYR A 77 -11.20 -0.98 10.26
CA TYR A 77 -10.46 -0.53 11.43
C TYR A 77 -11.38 -0.06 12.56
N PHE A 78 -12.41 0.74 12.23
CA PHE A 78 -13.35 1.24 13.23
C PHE A 78 -14.38 0.18 13.66
N ALA A 79 -14.81 -0.70 12.75
CA ALA A 79 -15.84 -1.69 13.06
C ALA A 79 -15.28 -3.00 13.64
N ARG A 80 -14.13 -3.45 13.14
CA ARG A 80 -13.57 -4.79 13.42
C ARG A 80 -12.10 -4.80 13.80
N GLY A 81 -11.43 -3.63 13.78
CA GLY A 81 -10.05 -3.50 14.25
C GLY A 81 -9.95 -3.32 15.75
N SER A 82 -8.75 -2.93 16.22
CA SER A 82 -8.47 -2.73 17.64
C SER A 82 -9.42 -1.73 18.32
N LEU A 83 -9.83 -0.68 17.62
CA LEU A 83 -10.83 0.27 18.15
C LEU A 83 -12.23 -0.34 18.18
N GLY A 84 -12.64 -1.06 17.14
CA GLY A 84 -13.92 -1.75 17.11
C GLY A 84 -14.10 -2.69 18.28
N ALA A 85 -13.06 -3.45 18.62
CA ALA A 85 -13.06 -4.36 19.75
C ALA A 85 -13.28 -3.64 21.09
N ILE A 86 -12.75 -2.44 21.27
CA ILE A 86 -12.96 -1.61 22.48
C ILE A 86 -14.44 -1.20 22.62
N PHE A 87 -15.12 -0.95 21.49
CA PHE A 87 -16.53 -0.55 21.47
C PHE A 87 -17.51 -1.72 21.30
N GLY A 88 -17.03 -2.96 21.53
CA GLY A 88 -17.88 -4.16 21.48
C GLY A 88 -18.09 -4.73 20.07
N GLY A 89 -17.37 -4.26 19.09
CA GLY A 89 -17.35 -4.84 17.73
C GLY A 89 -16.66 -6.20 17.74
N LYS A 90 -17.09 -7.09 16.83
CA LYS A 90 -16.48 -8.42 16.67
C LYS A 90 -15.22 -8.25 15.78
N ALA A 91 -14.04 -8.38 16.39
CA ALA A 91 -12.78 -8.38 15.65
C ALA A 91 -12.67 -9.58 14.70
N PHE A 92 -11.84 -9.43 13.65
CA PHE A 92 -11.46 -10.59 12.83
C PHE A 92 -10.67 -11.59 13.68
N GLU A 93 -11.02 -12.88 13.56
CA GLU A 93 -10.33 -13.95 14.30
C GLU A 93 -8.89 -14.15 13.80
N HIS A 94 -8.67 -13.88 12.51
CA HIS A 94 -7.37 -14.04 11.86
C HIS A 94 -6.87 -12.69 11.33
N THR A 95 -5.61 -12.39 11.63
CA THR A 95 -4.91 -11.19 11.13
C THR A 95 -4.07 -11.46 9.88
N THR A 96 -3.93 -12.74 9.51
CA THR A 96 -3.21 -13.20 8.32
C THR A 96 -4.18 -13.65 7.24
N ASN A 97 -3.69 -13.94 6.03
CA ASN A 97 -4.51 -14.40 4.92
C ASN A 97 -5.41 -15.58 5.30
N SER A 98 -6.71 -15.34 5.33
CA SER A 98 -7.72 -16.32 5.72
C SER A 98 -8.96 -16.18 4.85
N VAL A 99 -9.81 -17.20 4.86
CA VAL A 99 -11.09 -17.17 4.14
C VAL A 99 -12.01 -16.09 4.71
N GLU A 100 -11.97 -15.89 6.04
CA GLU A 100 -12.72 -14.85 6.73
C GLU A 100 -12.35 -13.46 6.17
N LEU A 101 -11.05 -13.12 6.15
CA LEU A 101 -10.58 -11.85 5.61
C LEU A 101 -10.90 -11.70 4.12
N ALA A 102 -10.82 -12.81 3.36
CA ALA A 102 -11.11 -12.79 1.94
C ALA A 102 -12.59 -12.52 1.62
N ILE A 103 -13.50 -12.96 2.48
CA ILE A 103 -14.95 -12.84 2.23
C ILE A 103 -15.55 -11.68 3.03
N ASP A 104 -15.15 -11.49 4.27
CA ASP A 104 -15.79 -10.58 5.21
C ASP A 104 -15.12 -9.21 5.35
N SER A 105 -13.85 -9.06 4.94
CA SER A 105 -13.21 -7.74 4.96
C SER A 105 -13.64 -6.86 3.79
N ASN A 106 -13.53 -5.56 3.98
CA ASN A 106 -13.66 -4.57 2.91
C ASN A 106 -12.35 -4.35 2.14
N SER A 107 -11.36 -5.22 2.29
CA SER A 107 -10.08 -5.11 1.60
C SER A 107 -10.15 -5.71 0.20
N TYR A 108 -9.99 -4.87 -0.81
CA TYR A 108 -9.90 -5.30 -2.21
C TYR A 108 -8.76 -6.30 -2.42
N ALA A 109 -7.60 -6.04 -1.78
CA ALA A 109 -6.44 -6.91 -1.87
C ALA A 109 -6.73 -8.34 -1.42
N HIS A 110 -7.41 -8.53 -0.29
CA HIS A 110 -7.77 -9.86 0.22
C HIS A 110 -8.81 -10.55 -0.67
N ASN A 111 -9.86 -9.83 -1.04
CA ASN A 111 -10.93 -10.37 -1.89
C ASN A 111 -10.40 -10.83 -3.25
N LEU A 112 -9.66 -9.96 -3.97
CA LEU A 112 -9.13 -10.29 -5.29
C LEU A 112 -8.04 -11.37 -5.22
N SER A 113 -7.16 -11.29 -4.21
CA SER A 113 -6.10 -12.30 -4.06
C SER A 113 -6.66 -13.69 -3.80
N TYR A 114 -7.67 -13.83 -2.97
CA TYR A 114 -8.32 -15.11 -2.72
C TYR A 114 -9.00 -15.66 -3.98
N LEU A 115 -9.72 -14.79 -4.71
CA LEU A 115 -10.40 -15.18 -5.95
C LEU A 115 -9.42 -15.69 -7.02
N VAL A 116 -8.25 -15.06 -7.14
CA VAL A 116 -7.27 -15.38 -8.18
C VAL A 116 -6.28 -16.47 -7.76
N LEU A 117 -5.79 -16.44 -6.51
CA LEU A 117 -4.73 -17.32 -6.02
C LEU A 117 -5.25 -18.51 -5.21
N ASN A 118 -6.44 -18.42 -4.64
CA ASN A 118 -7.08 -19.43 -3.80
C ASN A 118 -6.12 -20.02 -2.74
N LYS A 119 -5.61 -21.23 -2.94
CA LYS A 119 -4.72 -21.92 -2.00
C LYS A 119 -3.42 -21.18 -1.72
N GLU A 120 -2.85 -20.52 -2.72
CA GLU A 120 -1.63 -19.73 -2.54
C GLU A 120 -1.88 -18.47 -1.68
N TYR A 121 -3.07 -17.88 -1.79
CA TYR A 121 -3.46 -16.80 -0.89
C TYR A 121 -3.43 -17.27 0.58
N LEU A 122 -3.96 -18.45 0.89
CA LEU A 122 -3.97 -19.00 2.26
C LEU A 122 -2.55 -19.32 2.79
N LYS A 123 -1.57 -19.45 1.90
CA LYS A 123 -0.15 -19.59 2.26
C LYS A 123 0.56 -18.24 2.50
N GLY A 124 -0.15 -17.14 2.42
CA GLY A 124 0.40 -15.80 2.65
C GLY A 124 0.73 -15.02 1.37
N HIS A 125 0.45 -15.55 0.17
CA HIS A 125 0.65 -14.82 -1.08
C HIS A 125 -0.50 -13.86 -1.36
N GLY A 126 -0.21 -12.73 -2.01
CA GLY A 126 -1.21 -11.74 -2.41
C GLY A 126 -0.80 -11.02 -3.68
N ILE A 127 -1.76 -10.52 -4.43
CA ILE A 127 -1.52 -9.72 -5.64
C ILE A 127 -1.59 -8.21 -5.37
N GLY A 128 -1.99 -7.82 -4.17
CA GLY A 128 -2.13 -6.43 -3.76
C GLY A 128 -3.44 -5.78 -4.21
N SER A 129 -3.48 -4.46 -4.13
CA SER A 129 -4.62 -3.62 -4.52
C SER A 129 -4.19 -2.54 -5.51
N SER A 130 -5.17 -1.79 -6.01
CA SER A 130 -5.00 -0.56 -6.77
C SER A 130 -6.18 0.35 -6.48
N TYR A 131 -5.91 1.61 -6.10
CA TYR A 131 -6.98 2.58 -5.89
C TYR A 131 -7.90 2.73 -7.10
N ILE A 132 -7.35 2.56 -8.31
CA ILE A 132 -8.13 2.64 -9.56
C ILE A 132 -9.20 1.55 -9.58
N MET A 133 -8.84 0.31 -9.20
CA MET A 133 -9.78 -0.81 -9.20
C MET A 133 -10.77 -0.73 -8.05
N GLU A 134 -10.35 -0.26 -6.87
CA GLU A 134 -11.25 0.00 -5.76
C GLU A 134 -12.33 1.01 -6.16
N LEU A 135 -11.91 2.16 -6.73
CA LEU A 135 -12.83 3.19 -7.20
C LEU A 135 -13.72 2.73 -8.35
N TYR A 136 -13.15 1.93 -9.28
CA TYR A 136 -13.92 1.38 -10.39
C TYR A 136 -15.00 0.42 -9.90
N THR A 137 -14.68 -0.43 -8.95
CA THR A 137 -15.62 -1.41 -8.39
C THR A 137 -16.74 -0.73 -7.60
N ASP A 138 -16.41 0.29 -6.80
CA ASP A 138 -17.39 0.98 -5.95
C ASP A 138 -18.22 2.03 -6.69
N TYR A 139 -17.61 2.78 -7.61
CA TYR A 139 -18.19 4.00 -8.21
C TYR A 139 -18.11 4.05 -9.74
N GLY A 140 -17.57 3.01 -10.39
CA GLY A 140 -17.38 2.98 -11.84
C GLY A 140 -16.37 3.99 -12.35
N MET A 141 -16.38 4.22 -13.67
CA MET A 141 -15.43 5.13 -14.34
C MET A 141 -15.56 6.58 -13.88
N ILE A 142 -16.76 7.01 -13.50
CA ILE A 142 -17.00 8.37 -13.00
C ILE A 142 -16.28 8.58 -11.68
N GLY A 143 -16.34 7.61 -10.77
CA GLY A 143 -15.60 7.64 -9.50
C GLY A 143 -14.10 7.68 -9.71
N VAL A 144 -13.57 6.87 -10.62
CA VAL A 144 -12.14 6.89 -10.98
C VAL A 144 -11.73 8.28 -11.48
N PHE A 145 -12.50 8.89 -12.39
CA PHE A 145 -12.19 10.21 -12.93
C PHE A 145 -12.19 11.29 -11.84
N LEU A 146 -13.29 11.41 -11.08
CA LEU A 146 -13.45 12.47 -10.08
C LEU A 146 -12.41 12.37 -8.96
N LEU A 147 -12.22 11.18 -8.40
CA LEU A 147 -11.29 10.99 -7.29
C LEU A 147 -9.82 11.08 -7.74
N SER A 148 -9.49 10.60 -8.94
CA SER A 148 -8.15 10.80 -9.51
C SER A 148 -7.85 12.28 -9.76
N PHE A 149 -8.84 13.07 -10.19
CA PHE A 149 -8.70 14.52 -10.31
C PHE A 149 -8.41 15.17 -8.95
N LEU A 150 -9.18 14.81 -7.91
CA LEU A 150 -8.96 15.31 -6.55
C LEU A 150 -7.59 14.91 -5.99
N LEU A 151 -7.13 13.69 -6.27
CA LEU A 151 -5.78 13.25 -5.92
C LEU A 151 -4.70 14.07 -6.62
N GLY A 152 -4.91 14.42 -7.88
CA GLY A 152 -4.00 15.32 -8.61
C GLY A 152 -3.92 16.70 -7.98
N VAL A 153 -5.06 17.27 -7.57
CA VAL A 153 -5.10 18.55 -6.84
C VAL A 153 -4.38 18.43 -5.49
N LEU A 154 -4.63 17.35 -4.75
CA LEU A 154 -3.94 17.07 -3.48
C LEU A 154 -2.42 16.94 -3.69
N PHE A 155 -1.98 16.27 -4.73
CA PHE A 155 -0.57 16.12 -5.07
C PHE A 155 0.10 17.48 -5.28
N ILE A 156 -0.51 18.38 -6.07
CA ILE A 156 0.01 19.74 -6.30
C ILE A 156 0.02 20.53 -4.99
N ALA A 157 -1.04 20.44 -4.19
CA ALA A 157 -1.11 21.12 -2.89
C ALA A 157 0.02 20.64 -1.94
N MET A 158 0.27 19.32 -1.88
CA MET A 158 1.33 18.76 -1.05
C MET A 158 2.73 19.16 -1.55
N LEU A 159 2.95 19.25 -2.85
CA LEU A 159 4.20 19.81 -3.40
C LEU A 159 4.40 21.28 -2.97
N GLN A 160 3.36 22.09 -2.98
CA GLN A 160 3.46 23.48 -2.51
C GLN A 160 3.76 23.56 -1.01
N VAL A 161 3.12 22.70 -0.20
CA VAL A 161 3.40 22.60 1.23
C VAL A 161 4.85 22.17 1.46
N ALA A 162 5.33 21.14 0.76
CA ALA A 162 6.71 20.69 0.85
C ALA A 162 7.71 21.81 0.49
N TYR A 163 7.42 22.60 -0.54
CA TYR A 163 8.31 23.68 -0.96
C TYR A 163 8.35 24.86 0.02
N ARG A 164 7.22 25.17 0.67
CA ARG A 164 7.08 26.36 1.55
C ARG A 164 7.33 26.08 3.01
N SER A 165 7.14 24.85 3.47
CA SER A 165 7.15 24.51 4.89
C SER A 165 8.52 24.07 5.37
N ARG A 166 8.75 24.27 6.69
CA ARG A 166 9.98 23.81 7.36
C ARG A 166 9.65 22.66 8.30
N THR A 167 10.61 21.74 8.43
CA THR A 167 10.65 20.66 9.43
C THR A 167 9.45 19.69 9.39
N ILE A 168 8.50 19.77 10.31
CA ILE A 168 7.44 18.75 10.50
C ILE A 168 6.47 18.71 9.32
N LEU A 169 5.98 19.86 8.87
CA LEU A 169 5.06 19.90 7.72
C LEU A 169 5.74 19.45 6.42
N PHE A 170 7.02 19.75 6.25
CA PHE A 170 7.82 19.22 5.15
C PHE A 170 7.89 17.69 5.22
N ALA A 171 8.24 17.11 6.37
CA ALA A 171 8.30 15.67 6.55
C ALA A 171 6.95 14.99 6.30
N LEU A 172 5.87 15.53 6.83
CA LEU A 172 4.51 15.01 6.61
C LEU A 172 4.11 15.09 5.13
N SER A 173 4.42 16.21 4.45
CA SER A 173 4.11 16.35 3.03
C SER A 173 4.89 15.34 2.17
N LEU A 174 6.14 15.04 2.50
CA LEU A 174 6.92 13.99 1.82
C LEU A 174 6.31 12.60 2.03
N LEU A 175 5.82 12.29 3.23
CA LEU A 175 5.13 11.02 3.50
C LEU A 175 3.84 10.90 2.68
N ILE A 176 3.05 11.97 2.60
CA ILE A 176 1.83 12.00 1.79
C ILE A 176 2.17 11.84 0.30
N LEU A 177 3.17 12.56 -0.19
CA LEU A 177 3.64 12.45 -1.58
C LEU A 177 4.11 11.04 -1.90
N ASN A 178 4.88 10.41 -1.00
CA ASN A 178 5.30 9.01 -1.16
C ASN A 178 4.09 8.08 -1.29
N ASN A 179 3.08 8.23 -0.44
CA ASN A 179 1.86 7.42 -0.50
C ASN A 179 1.09 7.65 -1.80
N LEU A 180 1.00 8.90 -2.28
CA LEU A 180 0.38 9.23 -3.56
C LEU A 180 1.07 8.54 -4.76
N PHE A 181 2.40 8.48 -4.75
CA PHE A 181 3.15 7.77 -5.79
C PHE A 181 2.91 6.26 -5.78
N PHE A 182 2.75 5.66 -4.60
CA PHE A 182 2.47 4.22 -4.48
C PHE A 182 1.01 3.85 -4.70
N MET A 183 0.08 4.80 -4.65
CA MET A 183 -1.36 4.55 -4.70
C MET A 183 -1.85 3.76 -5.93
N PRO A 184 -1.29 3.92 -7.14
CA PRO A 184 -1.68 3.07 -8.27
C PRO A 184 -1.47 1.57 -8.02
N ARG A 185 -0.60 1.22 -7.06
CA ARG A 185 -0.27 -0.15 -6.65
C ARG A 185 -0.71 -0.47 -5.21
N SER A 186 -1.47 0.37 -4.58
CA SER A 186 -1.93 0.19 -3.21
C SER A 186 -3.39 0.60 -3.05
N SER A 187 -3.97 0.33 -1.89
CA SER A 187 -5.31 0.74 -1.54
C SER A 187 -5.40 2.26 -1.40
N PHE A 188 -6.54 2.82 -1.80
CA PHE A 188 -6.85 4.24 -1.65
C PHE A 188 -6.76 4.68 -0.20
N SER A 189 -7.49 4.04 0.68
CA SER A 189 -7.57 4.46 2.08
C SER A 189 -6.38 4.00 2.91
N GLU A 190 -5.82 2.81 2.68
CA GLU A 190 -4.64 2.33 3.42
C GLU A 190 -3.44 3.25 3.25
N SER A 191 -3.25 3.83 2.06
CA SER A 191 -2.14 4.74 1.78
C SER A 191 -2.16 5.98 2.67
N PHE A 192 -3.34 6.48 3.04
CA PHE A 192 -3.47 7.67 3.89
C PHE A 192 -3.80 7.35 5.32
N PHE A 193 -4.54 6.27 5.56
CA PHE A 193 -5.09 5.96 6.87
C PHE A 193 -4.00 5.73 7.93
N ASN A 194 -2.87 5.15 7.54
CA ASN A 194 -1.73 4.96 8.44
C ASN A 194 -1.25 6.25 9.10
N LEU A 195 -1.40 7.41 8.42
CA LEU A 195 -1.05 8.72 8.97
C LEU A 195 -2.01 9.19 10.08
N PHE A 196 -3.18 8.58 10.19
CA PHE A 196 -4.20 8.90 11.20
C PHE A 196 -4.26 7.88 12.34
N THR A 197 -3.40 6.84 12.30
CA THR A 197 -3.36 5.82 13.35
C THR A 197 -2.68 6.33 14.62
N MET A 198 -3.11 5.82 15.78
CA MET A 198 -2.47 6.16 17.06
C MET A 198 -1.00 5.71 17.10
N GLN A 199 -0.66 4.58 16.43
CA GLN A 199 0.71 4.09 16.33
C GLN A 199 1.62 5.09 15.62
N PHE A 200 1.17 5.67 14.49
CA PHE A 200 1.94 6.66 13.76
C PHE A 200 2.26 7.89 14.64
N TRP A 201 1.26 8.46 15.29
CA TRP A 201 1.46 9.62 16.14
C TRP A 201 2.26 9.31 17.41
N GLY A 202 2.13 8.11 17.96
CA GLY A 202 2.98 7.64 19.05
C GLY A 202 4.45 7.64 18.66
N ILE A 203 4.79 7.11 17.47
CA ILE A 203 6.15 7.11 16.95
C ILE A 203 6.65 8.55 16.71
N VAL A 204 5.84 9.42 16.11
CA VAL A 204 6.20 10.83 15.88
C VAL A 204 6.51 11.54 17.20
N LEU A 205 5.70 11.33 18.24
CA LEU A 205 5.94 11.90 19.57
C LEU A 205 7.25 11.42 20.19
N VAL A 206 7.54 10.11 20.09
CA VAL A 206 8.82 9.55 20.56
C VAL A 206 10.01 10.17 19.82
N ILE A 207 9.93 10.29 18.50
CA ILE A 207 10.98 10.93 17.69
C ILE A 207 11.21 12.38 18.13
N ILE A 208 10.14 13.17 18.32
CA ILE A 208 10.23 14.56 18.77
C ILE A 208 10.85 14.64 20.17
N PHE A 209 10.45 13.74 21.08
CA PHE A 209 10.97 13.69 22.43
C PHE A 209 12.48 13.38 22.44
N VAL A 210 12.91 12.34 21.71
CA VAL A 210 14.32 11.96 21.60
C VAL A 210 15.14 13.09 20.97
N ALA A 211 14.65 13.69 19.89
CA ALA A 211 15.32 14.82 19.25
C ALA A 211 15.51 16.02 20.20
N LYS A 212 14.51 16.31 21.03
CA LYS A 212 14.64 17.36 22.06
C LYS A 212 15.63 17.01 23.16
N MET A 213 15.73 15.75 23.55
CA MET A 213 16.75 15.31 24.52
C MET A 213 18.15 15.51 23.99
N LEU A 214 18.41 15.04 22.76
CA LEU A 214 19.73 15.14 22.12
C LEU A 214 20.16 16.58 21.84
N THR A 215 19.22 17.49 21.58
CA THR A 215 19.52 18.93 21.39
C THR A 215 19.72 19.70 22.70
N LYS A 216 19.33 19.11 23.83
CA LYS A 216 19.52 19.75 25.16
C LYS A 216 20.88 19.44 25.79
N GLU A 217 21.58 18.41 25.27
CA GLU A 217 22.92 18.01 25.73
C GLU A 217 24.05 18.70 24.98
N ASN A 218 23.75 19.52 23.95
CA ASN A 218 24.68 20.39 23.24
C ASN A 218 24.38 21.86 23.52
#